data_561a31c198649699136aa5c03c688354
#
_entry.id   561a31c198649699136aa5c03c688354
#
_cell.length_a   1.000
_cell.length_b   1.000
_cell.length_c   1.000
_cell.angle_alpha   90.00
_cell.angle_beta   90.00
_cell.angle_gamma   90.00
#
_symmetry.space_group_name_H-M   'P 1'
#
loop_
_entity.id
_entity.type
_entity.pdbx_description
1 polymer ?
#
loop_
_entity_poly.entity_id
_entity_poly.type
_entity_poly.pdbx_seq_one_letter_code
_entity_poly.pdbx_strand_id
1 'polypeptide(L)'
;MLVNIKNRGLIAPIFLFFIFITSLNASFVIKNDNILPEKTVNKIEELGNELFKKTGVSVYLAAIHSLNGKTIKEYEENLSKNLNKPFILLTISINDKKIDIINSKELNNKFDKEQVLSPYPWSGTILPLLTAKSKNPKANIEAALLNGYADIVEQVANSYNVKLKSAIGSQNKIVYEILKILFYGIILLVLAKYMYGRIKRK
;
A
#
# COMPACT_ATOMS: atom_id res chain seq x y z
N MET A 1 -55.04 -55.24 24.69
CA MET A 1 -54.76 -53.97 25.42
C MET A 1 -53.57 -53.29 24.79
N LEU A 2 -53.87 -52.35 23.91
CA LEU A 2 -52.87 -51.73 23.03
C LEU A 2 -52.37 -50.44 23.70
N VAL A 3 -51.08 -50.38 24.00
CA VAL A 3 -50.40 -49.15 24.53
C VAL A 3 -49.91 -48.34 23.36
N ASN A 4 -50.52 -47.19 23.21
CA ASN A 4 -50.18 -46.17 22.15
C ASN A 4 -49.09 -45.33 22.64
N ILE A 5 -47.84 -45.47 22.07
CA ILE A 5 -46.70 -44.66 22.36
C ILE A 5 -46.72 -43.47 21.40
N LYS A 6 -47.14 -42.34 21.93
CA LYS A 6 -47.19 -41.04 21.25
C LYS A 6 -45.77 -40.47 21.10
N ASN A 7 -45.23 -40.51 19.88
CA ASN A 7 -43.97 -39.83 19.51
C ASN A 7 -44.10 -38.34 19.78
N ARG A 8 -43.43 -37.86 20.81
CA ARG A 8 -43.15 -36.43 21.00
C ARG A 8 -41.84 -36.12 20.28
N GLY A 9 -41.97 -35.57 19.07
CA GLY A 9 -40.83 -35.01 18.35
C GLY A 9 -40.18 -33.90 19.16
N LEU A 10 -38.95 -34.14 19.54
CA LEU A 10 -38.08 -33.15 20.14
C LEU A 10 -37.66 -32.18 19.02
N ILE A 11 -38.34 -31.04 18.94
CA ILE A 11 -37.91 -29.94 18.09
C ILE A 11 -36.79 -29.25 18.86
N ALA A 12 -35.54 -29.61 18.54
CA ALA A 12 -34.41 -28.88 18.99
C ALA A 12 -34.44 -27.50 18.35
N PRO A 13 -34.41 -26.38 19.10
CA PRO A 13 -34.27 -25.08 18.51
C PRO A 13 -32.86 -24.98 17.93
N ILE A 14 -32.75 -24.92 16.61
CA ILE A 14 -31.53 -24.51 15.91
C ILE A 14 -31.34 -23.06 16.27
N PHE A 15 -30.49 -22.81 17.25
CA PHE A 15 -29.97 -21.47 17.56
C PHE A 15 -29.06 -21.07 16.40
N LEU A 16 -29.64 -20.40 15.43
CA LEU A 16 -28.91 -19.74 14.36
C LEU A 16 -28.13 -18.59 15.00
N PHE A 17 -26.88 -18.87 15.40
CA PHE A 17 -25.96 -17.88 15.89
C PHE A 17 -25.59 -16.99 14.69
N PHE A 18 -26.41 -15.99 14.44
CA PHE A 18 -26.04 -14.89 13.55
C PHE A 18 -24.87 -14.16 14.21
N ILE A 19 -23.64 -14.57 13.87
CA ILE A 19 -22.45 -13.79 14.17
C ILE A 19 -22.59 -12.53 13.32
N PHE A 20 -23.11 -11.48 13.92
CA PHE A 20 -22.97 -10.13 13.41
C PHE A 20 -21.46 -9.83 13.44
N ILE A 21 -20.77 -10.13 12.32
CA ILE A 21 -19.44 -9.58 12.08
C ILE A 21 -19.67 -8.09 11.88
N THR A 22 -19.66 -7.33 12.96
CA THR A 22 -19.47 -5.89 12.88
C THR A 22 -18.12 -5.72 12.23
N SER A 23 -18.13 -5.39 10.93
CA SER A 23 -16.93 -4.93 10.25
C SER A 23 -16.48 -3.69 11.03
N LEU A 24 -15.49 -3.84 11.91
CA LEU A 24 -14.73 -2.72 12.41
C LEU A 24 -14.10 -2.12 11.15
N ASN A 25 -14.73 -1.07 10.62
CA ASN A 25 -14.13 -0.26 9.58
C ASN A 25 -12.97 0.50 10.24
N ALA A 26 -11.82 -0.15 10.34
CA ALA A 26 -10.60 0.54 10.68
C ALA A 26 -10.33 1.52 9.53
N SER A 27 -10.43 2.81 9.78
CA SER A 27 -10.04 3.81 8.80
C SER A 27 -8.51 3.81 8.71
N PHE A 28 -7.99 3.61 7.49
CA PHE A 28 -6.56 3.66 7.23
C PHE A 28 -6.07 5.08 6.94
N VAL A 29 -6.97 5.98 6.54
CA VAL A 29 -6.71 7.42 6.51
C VAL A 29 -7.13 8.01 7.85
N ILE A 30 -6.21 8.02 8.81
CA ILE A 30 -6.51 8.44 10.20
C ILE A 30 -6.55 9.96 10.37
N LYS A 31 -5.96 10.70 9.42
CA LYS A 31 -5.99 12.17 9.39
C LYS A 31 -5.96 12.65 7.95
N ASN A 32 -6.88 13.52 7.59
CA ASN A 32 -6.91 14.19 6.28
C ASN A 32 -7.46 15.61 6.45
N ASP A 33 -6.59 16.61 6.42
CA ASP A 33 -6.96 18.01 6.51
C ASP A 33 -7.43 18.56 5.14
N ASN A 34 -8.34 17.83 4.46
CA ASN A 34 -8.81 18.11 3.09
C ASN A 34 -7.70 18.17 2.02
N ILE A 35 -6.62 17.47 2.25
CA ILE A 35 -5.48 17.34 1.31
C ILE A 35 -5.82 16.36 0.21
N LEU A 36 -6.41 15.22 0.60
CA LEU A 36 -6.82 14.18 -0.34
C LEU A 36 -8.32 14.25 -0.63
N PRO A 37 -8.73 14.17 -1.91
CA PRO A 37 -10.13 14.06 -2.27
C PRO A 37 -10.70 12.69 -1.89
N GLU A 38 -12.01 12.62 -1.72
CA GLU A 38 -12.72 11.41 -1.29
C GLU A 38 -12.41 10.18 -2.15
N LYS A 39 -12.31 10.34 -3.46
CA LYS A 39 -11.95 9.25 -4.38
C LYS A 39 -10.61 8.61 -4.01
N THR A 40 -9.62 9.41 -3.66
CA THR A 40 -8.29 8.93 -3.30
C THR A 40 -8.30 8.30 -1.91
N VAL A 41 -9.03 8.89 -0.96
CA VAL A 41 -9.26 8.29 0.36
C VAL A 41 -9.89 6.91 0.21
N ASN A 42 -10.96 6.78 -0.57
CA ASN A 42 -11.64 5.51 -0.80
C ASN A 42 -10.71 4.45 -1.41
N LYS A 43 -9.79 4.86 -2.31
CA LYS A 43 -8.80 3.92 -2.88
C LYS A 43 -7.76 3.47 -1.86
N ILE A 44 -7.32 4.36 -0.99
CA ILE A 44 -6.41 4.04 0.12
C ILE A 44 -7.10 3.08 1.11
N GLU A 45 -8.35 3.35 1.46
CA GLU A 45 -9.14 2.48 2.33
C GLU A 45 -9.33 1.07 1.72
N GLU A 46 -9.57 0.98 0.40
CA GLU A 46 -9.66 -0.30 -0.31
C GLU A 46 -8.36 -1.11 -0.21
N LEU A 47 -7.22 -0.45 -0.50
CA LEU A 47 -5.89 -1.07 -0.43
C LEU A 47 -5.56 -1.53 0.99
N GLY A 48 -5.76 -0.66 1.98
CA GLY A 48 -5.50 -0.95 3.39
C GLY A 48 -6.36 -2.10 3.93
N ASN A 49 -7.66 -2.09 3.60
CA ASN A 49 -8.59 -3.15 3.98
C ASN A 49 -8.21 -4.51 3.38
N GLU A 50 -7.83 -4.53 2.10
CA GLU A 50 -7.42 -5.77 1.47
C GLU A 50 -6.12 -6.32 2.08
N LEU A 51 -5.13 -5.46 2.32
CA LEU A 51 -3.89 -5.86 2.99
C LEU A 51 -4.17 -6.40 4.39
N PHE A 52 -4.92 -5.65 5.20
CA PHE A 52 -5.24 -6.05 6.57
C PHE A 52 -5.94 -7.41 6.63
N LYS A 53 -6.95 -7.63 5.78
CA LYS A 53 -7.67 -8.91 5.72
C LYS A 53 -6.77 -10.09 5.35
N LYS A 54 -5.72 -9.86 4.58
CA LYS A 54 -4.82 -10.93 4.09
C LYS A 54 -3.61 -11.17 4.98
N THR A 55 -3.15 -10.14 5.69
CA THR A 55 -1.87 -10.17 6.42
C THR A 55 -1.97 -9.81 7.90
N GLY A 56 -3.07 -9.17 8.31
CA GLY A 56 -3.20 -8.58 9.64
C GLY A 56 -2.40 -7.29 9.83
N VAL A 57 -1.68 -6.81 8.80
CA VAL A 57 -0.88 -5.58 8.86
C VAL A 57 -1.74 -4.38 8.48
N SER A 58 -1.67 -3.32 9.28
CA SER A 58 -2.33 -2.05 9.01
C SER A 58 -1.34 -1.02 8.48
N VAL A 59 -1.65 -0.42 7.32
CA VAL A 59 -0.91 0.74 6.80
C VAL A 59 -1.80 1.95 6.96
N TYR A 60 -1.34 2.93 7.75
CA TYR A 60 -2.08 4.16 8.04
C TYR A 60 -1.49 5.35 7.30
N LEU A 61 -2.34 6.32 6.98
CA LEU A 61 -1.95 7.60 6.39
C LEU A 61 -2.45 8.76 7.25
N ALA A 62 -1.55 9.73 7.52
CA ALA A 62 -1.87 11.02 8.11
C ALA A 62 -1.41 12.13 7.16
N ALA A 63 -2.35 12.85 6.56
CA ALA A 63 -2.12 14.02 5.70
C ALA A 63 -2.60 15.28 6.41
N ILE A 64 -1.67 16.13 6.85
CA ILE A 64 -1.94 17.32 7.65
C ILE A 64 -1.35 18.58 7.03
N HIS A 65 -1.94 19.73 7.34
CA HIS A 65 -1.37 21.00 6.91
C HIS A 65 -0.13 21.38 7.72
N SER A 66 -0.16 21.23 9.03
CA SER A 66 0.94 21.65 9.89
C SER A 66 1.12 20.76 11.11
N LEU A 67 2.35 20.63 11.56
CA LEU A 67 2.75 19.96 12.79
C LEU A 67 2.53 20.83 14.05
N ASN A 68 2.11 22.11 13.87
CA ASN A 68 1.87 23.05 14.96
C ASN A 68 3.05 23.18 15.93
N GLY A 69 4.26 23.31 15.38
CA GLY A 69 5.49 23.48 16.14
C GLY A 69 6.11 22.21 16.71
N LYS A 70 5.48 21.04 16.50
CA LYS A 70 6.06 19.73 16.87
C LYS A 70 7.03 19.23 15.80
N THR A 71 7.93 18.35 16.18
CA THR A 71 8.68 17.56 15.17
C THR A 71 7.77 16.48 14.58
N ILE A 72 8.07 16.03 13.36
CA ILE A 72 7.29 14.95 12.74
C ILE A 72 7.34 13.67 13.58
N LYS A 73 8.47 13.38 14.21
CA LYS A 73 8.64 12.22 15.11
C LYS A 73 7.74 12.29 16.33
N GLU A 74 7.70 13.43 17.02
CA GLU A 74 6.81 13.63 18.17
C GLU A 74 5.33 13.49 17.78
N TYR A 75 4.97 13.97 16.58
CA TYR A 75 3.62 13.84 16.06
C TYR A 75 3.26 12.37 15.82
N GLU A 76 4.14 11.64 15.14
CA GLU A 76 3.97 10.22 14.83
C GLU A 76 3.97 9.34 16.09
N GLU A 77 4.86 9.60 17.04
CA GLU A 77 4.87 8.91 18.33
C GLU A 77 3.55 9.08 19.09
N ASN A 78 2.95 10.27 19.07
CA ASN A 78 1.66 10.49 19.68
C ASN A 78 0.53 9.76 18.96
N LEU A 79 0.50 9.76 17.62
CA LEU A 79 -0.49 9.02 16.86
C LEU A 79 -0.35 7.51 17.05
N SER A 80 0.87 7.01 17.05
CA SER A 80 1.15 5.57 17.11
C SER A 80 0.69 4.88 18.39
N LYS A 81 0.52 5.64 19.49
CA LYS A 81 0.02 5.11 20.77
C LYS A 81 -1.36 4.47 20.66
N ASN A 82 -2.17 4.94 19.70
CA ASN A 82 -3.55 4.51 19.49
C ASN A 82 -3.72 3.58 18.29
N LEU A 83 -2.62 3.20 17.61
CA LEU A 83 -2.67 2.34 16.44
C LEU A 83 -2.56 0.86 16.82
N ASN A 84 -3.35 0.04 16.12
CA ASN A 84 -3.28 -1.40 16.26
C ASN A 84 -2.02 -1.96 15.59
N LYS A 85 -1.25 -2.75 16.33
CA LYS A 85 -0.04 -3.44 15.82
C LYS A 85 -0.42 -4.76 15.14
N PRO A 86 0.34 -5.17 14.11
CA PRO A 86 1.47 -4.47 13.49
C PRO A 86 1.00 -3.34 12.55
N PHE A 87 1.70 -2.20 12.58
CA PHE A 87 1.33 -1.04 11.76
C PHE A 87 2.53 -0.40 11.04
N ILE A 88 2.21 0.29 9.94
CA ILE A 88 3.06 1.29 9.27
C ILE A 88 2.24 2.59 9.23
N LEU A 89 2.86 3.72 9.53
CA LEU A 89 2.25 5.04 9.47
C LEU A 89 3.06 5.93 8.53
N LEU A 90 2.43 6.34 7.42
CA LEU A 90 2.94 7.37 6.51
C LEU A 90 2.36 8.71 6.92
N THR A 91 3.21 9.69 7.23
CA THR A 91 2.81 11.03 7.64
C THR A 91 3.36 12.07 6.70
N ILE A 92 2.51 13.02 6.27
CA ILE A 92 2.93 14.21 5.53
C ILE A 92 2.40 15.47 6.20
N SER A 93 3.26 16.48 6.32
CA SER A 93 2.88 17.85 6.66
C SER A 93 3.24 18.79 5.51
N ILE A 94 2.22 19.42 4.92
CA ILE A 94 2.36 20.20 3.69
C ILE A 94 3.11 21.50 3.94
N ASN A 95 2.70 22.26 4.95
CA ASN A 95 3.28 23.58 5.24
C ASN A 95 4.72 23.46 5.78
N ASP A 96 4.98 22.42 6.57
CA ASP A 96 6.30 22.17 7.16
C ASP A 96 7.23 21.45 6.18
N LYS A 97 6.72 21.01 5.01
CA LYS A 97 7.44 20.22 3.98
C LYS A 97 8.15 19.01 4.59
N LYS A 98 7.45 18.30 5.46
CA LYS A 98 7.96 17.10 6.15
C LYS A 98 7.14 15.88 5.74
N ILE A 99 7.86 14.78 5.54
CA ILE A 99 7.28 13.46 5.32
C ILE A 99 8.14 12.44 6.04
N ASP A 100 7.51 11.48 6.67
CA ASP A 100 8.20 10.34 7.29
C ASP A 100 7.31 9.09 7.28
N ILE A 101 7.93 7.95 7.58
CA ILE A 101 7.26 6.68 7.75
C ILE A 101 7.81 6.04 9.02
N ILE A 102 6.93 5.72 9.96
CA ILE A 102 7.28 4.88 11.10
C ILE A 102 6.56 3.55 11.04
N ASN A 103 7.10 2.54 11.68
CA ASN A 103 6.51 1.20 11.71
C ASN A 103 6.79 0.45 13.01
N SER A 104 5.96 -0.55 13.26
CA SER A 104 6.21 -1.55 14.31
C SER A 104 7.48 -2.36 14.00
N LYS A 105 8.21 -2.78 15.02
CA LYS A 105 9.49 -3.50 14.87
C LYS A 105 9.39 -4.77 14.00
N GLU A 106 8.25 -5.44 14.03
CA GLU A 106 7.96 -6.66 13.29
C GLU A 106 7.97 -6.44 11.77
N LEU A 107 7.86 -5.19 11.34
CA LEU A 107 7.75 -4.80 9.93
C LEU A 107 9.05 -4.20 9.35
N ASN A 108 10.14 -4.13 10.11
CA ASN A 108 11.40 -3.51 9.67
C ASN A 108 11.94 -4.04 8.33
N ASN A 109 11.73 -5.33 8.04
CA ASN A 109 12.21 -5.98 6.82
C ASN A 109 11.07 -6.36 5.86
N LYS A 110 9.89 -5.75 6.02
CA LYS A 110 8.72 -6.08 5.22
C LYS A 110 8.47 -5.12 4.07
N PHE A 111 9.12 -3.97 4.11
CA PHE A 111 9.14 -2.96 3.05
C PHE A 111 10.42 -2.13 3.14
N ASP A 112 10.75 -1.43 2.07
CA ASP A 112 11.94 -0.58 1.97
C ASP A 112 11.54 0.90 2.10
N LYS A 113 11.62 1.41 3.34
CA LYS A 113 11.32 2.81 3.67
C LYS A 113 12.21 3.78 2.87
N GLU A 114 13.49 3.46 2.73
CA GLU A 114 14.47 4.33 2.06
C GLU A 114 14.15 4.43 0.56
N GLN A 115 13.76 3.32 -0.05
CA GLN A 115 13.30 3.31 -1.44
C GLN A 115 12.03 4.14 -1.61
N VAL A 116 11.00 3.96 -0.78
CA VAL A 116 9.75 4.71 -0.87
C VAL A 116 9.97 6.21 -0.74
N LEU A 117 10.86 6.64 0.17
CA LEU A 117 11.21 8.04 0.43
C LEU A 117 12.43 8.52 -0.38
N SER A 118 12.94 7.74 -1.33
CA SER A 118 14.07 8.16 -2.16
C SER A 118 13.72 9.41 -3.00
N PRO A 119 14.61 10.41 -3.08
CA PRO A 119 14.39 11.58 -3.92
C PRO A 119 14.63 11.31 -5.41
N TYR A 120 15.18 10.16 -5.76
CA TYR A 120 15.56 9.84 -7.13
C TYR A 120 14.37 9.31 -7.94
N PRO A 121 14.09 9.86 -9.14
CA PRO A 121 12.94 9.45 -9.97
C PRO A 121 12.92 7.98 -10.39
N TRP A 122 14.08 7.32 -10.42
CA TRP A 122 14.20 5.92 -10.80
C TRP A 122 14.06 4.94 -9.65
N SER A 123 13.98 5.40 -8.42
CA SER A 123 13.82 4.57 -7.24
C SER A 123 12.68 5.04 -6.31
N GLY A 124 12.56 6.36 -6.09
CA GLY A 124 11.58 6.92 -5.15
C GLY A 124 10.15 6.90 -5.69
N THR A 125 9.21 6.71 -4.80
CA THR A 125 7.78 6.70 -5.14
C THR A 125 7.08 8.01 -4.76
N ILE A 126 7.50 8.65 -3.66
CA ILE A 126 6.81 9.82 -3.10
C ILE A 126 7.52 11.12 -3.48
N LEU A 127 8.77 11.31 -3.06
CA LEU A 127 9.48 12.58 -3.19
C LEU A 127 9.63 13.05 -4.64
N PRO A 128 9.89 12.19 -5.64
CA PRO A 128 9.95 12.63 -7.03
C PRO A 128 8.67 13.29 -7.53
N LEU A 129 7.51 12.78 -7.08
CA LEU A 129 6.20 13.34 -7.44
C LEU A 129 5.91 14.65 -6.69
N LEU A 130 6.27 14.73 -5.41
CA LEU A 130 6.10 15.95 -4.60
C LEU A 130 6.95 17.13 -5.12
N THR A 131 8.16 16.84 -5.63
CA THR A 131 9.09 17.85 -6.12
C THR A 131 8.97 18.15 -7.60
N ALA A 132 8.17 17.38 -8.34
CA ALA A 132 7.95 17.58 -9.77
C ALA A 132 7.31 18.95 -10.05
N LYS A 133 7.88 19.68 -11.03
CA LYS A 133 7.28 20.92 -11.50
C LYS A 133 5.95 20.62 -12.20
N SER A 134 4.86 21.16 -11.69
CA SER A 134 3.52 20.95 -12.22
C SER A 134 2.69 22.23 -12.15
N LYS A 135 1.77 22.38 -13.09
CA LYS A 135 0.73 23.43 -13.04
C LYS A 135 -0.31 23.15 -11.93
N ASN A 136 -0.38 21.94 -11.44
CA ASN A 136 -1.31 21.53 -10.38
C ASN A 136 -0.57 20.82 -9.22
N PRO A 137 -0.03 21.57 -8.25
CA PRO A 137 0.66 21.01 -7.09
C PRO A 137 -0.21 20.06 -6.24
N LYS A 138 -1.53 20.32 -6.17
CA LYS A 138 -2.45 19.44 -5.43
C LYS A 138 -2.51 18.05 -6.04
N ALA A 139 -2.55 17.94 -7.37
CA ALA A 139 -2.53 16.64 -8.06
C ALA A 139 -1.21 15.88 -7.84
N ASN A 140 -0.09 16.59 -7.71
CA ASN A 140 1.19 15.97 -7.38
C ASN A 140 1.18 15.37 -5.98
N ILE A 141 0.63 16.10 -4.99
CA ILE A 141 0.51 15.62 -3.61
C ILE A 141 -0.39 14.38 -3.56
N GLU A 142 -1.54 14.45 -4.22
CA GLU A 142 -2.48 13.33 -4.32
C GLU A 142 -1.82 12.09 -4.93
N ALA A 143 -1.17 12.25 -6.08
CA ALA A 143 -0.47 11.17 -6.77
C ALA A 143 0.69 10.60 -5.92
N ALA A 144 1.46 11.47 -5.26
CA ALA A 144 2.57 11.04 -4.41
C ALA A 144 2.09 10.19 -3.23
N LEU A 145 1.04 10.63 -2.55
CA LEU A 145 0.50 9.91 -1.39
C LEU A 145 -0.18 8.60 -1.79
N LEU A 146 -0.97 8.60 -2.86
CA LEU A 146 -1.62 7.38 -3.35
C LEU A 146 -0.60 6.34 -3.82
N ASN A 147 0.39 6.76 -4.64
CA ASN A 147 1.41 5.84 -5.14
C ASN A 147 2.34 5.36 -4.02
N GLY A 148 2.76 6.24 -3.11
CA GLY A 148 3.59 5.85 -1.97
C GLY A 148 2.88 4.88 -1.02
N TYR A 149 1.61 5.14 -0.72
CA TYR A 149 0.80 4.24 0.08
C TYR A 149 0.64 2.87 -0.61
N ALA A 150 0.31 2.86 -1.90
CA ALA A 150 0.19 1.64 -2.68
C ALA A 150 1.50 0.85 -2.74
N ASP A 151 2.64 1.53 -2.92
CA ASP A 151 3.97 0.89 -2.94
C ASP A 151 4.27 0.21 -1.59
N ILE A 152 4.03 0.88 -0.46
CA ILE A 152 4.18 0.28 0.88
C ILE A 152 3.29 -0.97 1.01
N VAL A 153 2.02 -0.84 0.67
CA VAL A 153 1.02 -1.93 0.75
C VAL A 153 1.44 -3.12 -0.12
N GLU A 154 1.90 -2.88 -1.35
CA GLU A 154 2.34 -3.93 -2.27
C GLU A 154 3.63 -4.61 -1.80
N GLN A 155 4.60 -3.85 -1.26
CA GLN A 155 5.82 -4.42 -0.71
C GLN A 155 5.53 -5.31 0.49
N VAL A 156 4.68 -4.86 1.41
CA VAL A 156 4.23 -5.68 2.55
C VAL A 156 3.52 -6.93 2.06
N ALA A 157 2.55 -6.82 1.15
CA ALA A 157 1.83 -7.96 0.59
C ALA A 157 2.79 -8.99 -0.03
N ASN A 158 3.77 -8.52 -0.81
CA ASN A 158 4.80 -9.38 -1.41
C ASN A 158 5.64 -10.09 -0.35
N SER A 159 5.99 -9.41 0.75
CA SER A 159 6.77 -10.01 1.85
C SER A 159 6.01 -11.11 2.61
N TYR A 160 4.69 -11.13 2.50
CA TYR A 160 3.81 -12.18 3.01
C TYR A 160 3.35 -13.17 1.93
N ASN A 161 3.89 -13.06 0.69
CA ASN A 161 3.51 -13.89 -0.46
C ASN A 161 2.01 -13.83 -0.81
N VAL A 162 1.36 -12.68 -0.58
CA VAL A 162 -0.04 -12.46 -0.93
C VAL A 162 -0.18 -11.51 -2.11
N LYS A 163 -1.16 -11.76 -2.98
CA LYS A 163 -1.49 -10.88 -4.12
C LYS A 163 -2.70 -10.03 -3.77
N LEU A 164 -2.62 -8.74 -4.05
CA LEU A 164 -3.72 -7.80 -3.86
C LEU A 164 -4.46 -7.61 -5.19
N LYS A 165 -5.78 -7.66 -5.15
CA LYS A 165 -6.64 -7.38 -6.32
C LYS A 165 -6.73 -5.87 -6.58
N SER A 166 -6.69 -5.08 -5.51
CA SER A 166 -6.76 -3.62 -5.55
C SER A 166 -5.44 -2.94 -5.92
N ALA A 167 -4.32 -3.69 -6.03
CA ALA A 167 -2.99 -3.17 -6.33
C ALA A 167 -2.98 -2.24 -7.55
N ILE A 168 -2.27 -1.10 -7.43
CA ILE A 168 -2.18 -0.08 -8.47
C ILE A 168 -0.91 -0.28 -9.31
N GLY A 169 0.16 -0.76 -8.69
CA GLY A 169 1.51 -0.75 -9.26
C GLY A 169 1.90 -1.98 -10.07
N SER A 170 1.17 -3.08 -9.97
CA SER A 170 1.54 -4.34 -10.62
C SER A 170 1.60 -4.23 -12.16
N GLN A 171 0.76 -3.41 -12.78
CA GLN A 171 0.75 -3.23 -14.23
C GLN A 171 1.97 -2.42 -14.71
N ASN A 172 2.39 -1.39 -13.99
CA ASN A 172 3.54 -0.58 -14.37
C ASN A 172 4.87 -1.35 -14.22
N LYS A 173 5.01 -2.19 -13.20
CA LYS A 173 6.18 -3.08 -13.05
C LYS A 173 6.28 -4.07 -14.21
N ILE A 174 5.17 -4.68 -14.61
CA ILE A 174 5.13 -5.62 -15.73
C ILE A 174 5.55 -4.93 -17.04
N VAL A 175 5.02 -3.74 -17.31
CA VAL A 175 5.39 -2.96 -18.50
C VAL A 175 6.89 -2.61 -18.49
N TYR A 176 7.42 -2.17 -17.35
CA TYR A 176 8.83 -1.86 -17.21
C TYR A 176 9.73 -3.08 -17.44
N GLU A 177 9.41 -4.23 -16.87
CA GLU A 177 10.18 -5.47 -17.09
C GLU A 177 10.11 -5.93 -18.55
N ILE A 178 8.97 -5.81 -19.22
CA ILE A 178 8.83 -6.11 -20.65
C ILE A 178 9.71 -5.16 -21.48
N LEU A 179 9.68 -3.85 -21.22
CA LEU A 179 10.50 -2.87 -21.90
C LEU A 179 11.99 -3.15 -21.70
N LYS A 180 12.40 -3.53 -20.51
CA LYS A 180 13.77 -3.90 -20.16
C LYS A 180 14.23 -5.14 -20.95
N ILE A 181 13.40 -6.17 -21.03
CA ILE A 181 13.68 -7.38 -21.80
C ILE A 181 13.81 -7.04 -23.29
N LEU A 182 12.92 -6.22 -23.85
CA LEU A 182 12.98 -5.77 -25.24
C LEU A 182 14.25 -4.97 -25.50
N PHE A 183 14.63 -4.06 -24.63
CA PHE A 183 15.82 -3.22 -24.77
C PHE A 183 17.10 -4.08 -24.78
N TYR A 184 17.28 -4.98 -23.81
CA TYR A 184 18.41 -5.87 -23.78
C TYR A 184 18.41 -6.88 -24.93
N GLY A 185 17.24 -7.35 -25.37
CA GLY A 185 17.08 -8.19 -26.54
C GLY A 185 17.58 -7.55 -27.82
N ILE A 186 17.24 -6.28 -28.05
CA ILE A 186 17.73 -5.49 -29.20
C ILE A 186 19.26 -5.34 -29.16
N ILE A 187 19.83 -5.00 -28.00
CA ILE A 187 21.28 -4.88 -27.85
C ILE A 187 21.97 -6.21 -28.19
N LEU A 188 21.45 -7.33 -27.72
CA LEU A 188 21.99 -8.66 -27.97
C LEU A 188 21.94 -9.02 -29.45
N LEU A 189 20.86 -8.70 -30.16
CA LEU A 189 20.72 -8.90 -31.60
C LEU A 189 21.72 -8.06 -32.40
N VAL A 190 21.94 -6.81 -32.02
CA VAL A 190 22.92 -5.93 -32.66
C VAL A 190 24.34 -6.47 -32.49
N LEU A 191 24.67 -6.90 -31.27
CA LEU A 191 25.98 -7.52 -30.98
C LEU A 191 26.19 -8.82 -31.74
N ALA A 192 25.17 -9.67 -31.81
CA ALA A 192 25.23 -10.94 -32.55
C ALA A 192 25.45 -10.68 -34.05
N LYS A 193 24.70 -9.72 -34.64
CA LYS A 193 24.89 -9.31 -36.05
C LYS A 193 26.29 -8.78 -36.31
N TYR A 194 26.80 -7.95 -35.42
CA TYR A 194 28.16 -7.40 -35.51
C TYR A 194 29.23 -8.51 -35.48
N MET A 195 29.13 -9.42 -34.53
CA MET A 195 30.06 -10.55 -34.39
C MET A 195 29.99 -11.47 -35.61
N TYR A 196 28.79 -11.80 -36.07
CA TYR A 196 28.61 -12.65 -37.26
C TYR A 196 29.24 -12.04 -38.52
N GLY A 197 29.05 -10.70 -38.70
CA GLY A 197 29.67 -9.98 -39.83
C GLY A 197 31.21 -9.97 -39.77
N ARG A 198 31.78 -10.00 -38.55
CA ARG A 198 33.24 -10.05 -38.36
C ARG A 198 33.83 -11.42 -38.60
N ILE A 199 33.10 -12.49 -38.23
CA ILE A 199 33.52 -13.90 -38.47
C ILE A 199 33.51 -14.22 -39.97
N LYS A 200 32.49 -13.74 -40.70
CA LYS A 200 32.35 -14.02 -42.15
C LYS A 200 33.36 -13.26 -43.02
N ARG A 201 34.06 -12.26 -42.47
CA ARG A 201 35.10 -11.48 -43.18
C ARG A 201 36.53 -12.01 -42.97
N LYS A 202 36.70 -13.08 -42.18
CA LYS A 202 37.91 -13.85 -42.07
C LYS A 202 37.78 -15.12 -42.92
#